data_8cb91ec5b0a2e2593abe311e8b0ee2f9
#
_entry.id   8cb91ec5b0a2e2593abe311e8b0ee2f9
#
_cell.length_a   1.000
_cell.length_b   1.000
_cell.length_c   1.000
_cell.angle_alpha   90.00
_cell.angle_beta   90.00
_cell.angle_gamma   90.00
#
_symmetry.space_group_name_H-M   'P 1'
#
loop_
_entity.id
_entity.type
_entity.pdbx_description
1 polymer ?
#
loop_
_entity_poly.entity_id
_entity_poly.type
_entity_poly.pdbx_seq_one_letter_code
_entity_poly.pdbx_strand_id
1 'polypeptide(L)'
;MKNIIILELLLALLVLLLGESLFDIRKEEFQGETLKIAYTKDIGDVDPFDSGSPMFVQDWVYEGLVGMQNGKAVPKLAESWEITDDGKNYIFHLRKDVFFSNGKPLTSQIVKENISELIAKREQYGFLDMLKKISKIETPDAHTVIFRLDEVCSSLLNELSFTRPLTIHFSES
;
A
#
# COMPACT_ATOMS: atom_id res chain seq x y z
N MET A 1 62.25 -17.44 6.57
CA MET A 1 61.49 -16.75 7.62
C MET A 1 61.14 -15.29 7.25
N LYS A 2 62.08 -14.44 6.78
CA LYS A 2 61.79 -13.04 6.43
C LYS A 2 60.70 -12.86 5.37
N ASN A 3 60.66 -13.73 4.34
CA ASN A 3 59.68 -13.60 3.24
C ASN A 3 58.28 -14.00 3.65
N ILE A 4 58.10 -14.88 4.64
CA ILE A 4 56.78 -15.27 5.17
C ILE A 4 56.21 -14.13 6.00
N ILE A 5 57.01 -13.47 6.82
CA ILE A 5 56.57 -12.32 7.63
C ILE A 5 56.13 -11.14 6.73
N ILE A 6 56.85 -10.91 5.62
CA ILE A 6 56.52 -9.85 4.66
C ILE A 6 55.19 -10.18 3.96
N LEU A 7 54.93 -11.45 3.60
CA LEU A 7 53.69 -11.88 2.96
C LEU A 7 52.47 -11.73 3.90
N GLU A 8 52.64 -12.09 5.18
CA GLU A 8 51.60 -11.92 6.19
C GLU A 8 51.28 -10.44 6.45
N LEU A 9 52.29 -9.59 6.51
CA LEU A 9 52.10 -8.14 6.66
C LEU A 9 51.40 -7.52 5.45
N LEU A 10 51.74 -7.97 4.23
CA LEU A 10 51.05 -7.53 3.00
C LEU A 10 49.60 -7.99 2.96
N LEU A 11 49.32 -9.23 3.41
CA LEU A 11 47.97 -9.75 3.48
C LEU A 11 47.13 -9.01 4.52
N ALA A 12 47.71 -8.72 5.69
CA ALA A 12 47.05 -7.95 6.74
C ALA A 12 46.74 -6.51 6.27
N LEU A 13 47.70 -5.88 5.56
CA LEU A 13 47.46 -4.55 4.96
C LEU A 13 46.38 -4.55 3.89
N LEU A 14 46.34 -5.59 3.05
CA LEU A 14 45.32 -5.77 2.03
C LEU A 14 43.93 -5.95 2.65
N VAL A 15 43.81 -6.74 3.72
CA VAL A 15 42.57 -6.94 4.46
C VAL A 15 42.09 -5.66 5.11
N LEU A 16 43.04 -4.85 5.65
CA LEU A 16 42.75 -3.54 6.25
C LEU A 16 42.24 -2.55 5.19
N LEU A 17 42.90 -2.46 4.04
CA LEU A 17 42.50 -1.60 2.93
C LEU A 17 41.15 -2.01 2.30
N LEU A 18 40.94 -3.31 2.14
CA LEU A 18 39.65 -3.84 1.63
C LEU A 18 38.55 -3.69 2.69
N GLY A 19 38.89 -3.83 3.98
CA GLY A 19 37.99 -3.61 5.10
C GLY A 19 37.50 -2.16 5.16
N GLU A 20 38.36 -1.20 4.97
CA GLU A 20 37.99 0.23 4.93
C GLU A 20 37.14 0.53 3.69
N SER A 21 37.48 -0.04 2.52
CA SER A 21 36.68 0.14 1.29
C SER A 21 35.32 -0.52 1.41
N LEU A 22 35.19 -1.69 2.04
CA LEU A 22 33.91 -2.35 2.29
C LEU A 22 33.11 -1.65 3.42
N PHE A 23 33.80 -0.98 4.32
CA PHE A 23 33.16 -0.22 5.39
C PHE A 23 32.67 1.15 4.90
N ASP A 24 33.36 1.76 3.94
CA ASP A 24 32.94 3.00 3.30
C ASP A 24 31.68 2.82 2.41
N ILE A 25 31.53 1.65 1.79
CA ILE A 25 30.27 1.30 1.10
C ILE A 25 29.06 1.25 2.07
N ARG A 26 29.33 1.04 3.37
CA ARG A 26 28.28 1.07 4.42
C ARG A 26 28.06 2.45 5.03
N LYS A 27 28.95 3.40 4.82
CA LYS A 27 28.85 4.77 5.31
C LYS A 27 28.43 5.76 4.24
N GLU A 28 27.50 5.41 3.34
CA GLU A 28 26.66 6.46 2.80
C GLU A 28 25.77 6.92 3.95
N GLU A 29 26.21 7.99 4.61
CA GLU A 29 25.42 8.70 5.60
C GLU A 29 24.03 8.91 5.02
N PHE A 30 23.03 8.36 5.69
CA PHE A 30 21.63 8.64 5.46
C PHE A 30 21.41 10.12 5.78
N GLN A 31 21.80 10.99 4.84
CA GLN A 31 21.54 12.42 4.92
C GLN A 31 20.21 12.69 4.25
N GLY A 32 19.20 12.83 5.07
CA GLY A 32 17.90 13.29 4.63
C GLY A 32 16.94 12.16 4.27
N GLU A 33 15.79 12.51 3.83
CA GLU A 33 14.56 11.76 3.62
C GLU A 33 14.60 10.73 2.47
N THR A 34 15.76 10.17 2.12
CA THR A 34 15.92 9.24 1.00
C THR A 34 16.09 7.80 1.50
N LEU A 35 15.12 6.95 1.20
CA LEU A 35 15.20 5.51 1.41
C LEU A 35 15.77 4.83 0.16
N LYS A 36 16.95 4.21 0.26
CA LYS A 36 17.54 3.42 -0.84
C LYS A 36 17.24 1.94 -0.64
N ILE A 37 16.55 1.35 -1.59
CA ILE A 37 16.20 -0.08 -1.57
C ILE A 37 16.75 -0.74 -2.82
N ALA A 38 17.51 -1.83 -2.62
CA ALA A 38 17.96 -2.66 -3.71
C ALA A 38 16.81 -3.56 -4.18
N TYR A 39 16.44 -3.47 -5.45
CA TYR A 39 15.44 -4.32 -6.07
C TYR A 39 15.97 -4.88 -7.39
N THR A 40 15.51 -6.07 -7.77
CA THR A 40 16.05 -6.82 -8.92
C THR A 40 15.43 -6.44 -10.26
N LYS A 41 14.39 -5.61 -10.24
CA LYS A 41 13.69 -5.13 -11.44
C LYS A 41 13.49 -3.63 -11.35
N ASP A 42 13.30 -2.98 -12.50
CA ASP A 42 12.82 -1.61 -12.52
C ASP A 42 11.43 -1.53 -11.90
N ILE A 43 11.20 -0.52 -11.06
CA ILE A 43 9.92 -0.32 -10.38
C ILE A 43 8.87 0.19 -11.37
N GLY A 44 9.29 0.89 -12.43
CA GLY A 44 8.38 1.52 -13.37
C GLY A 44 7.51 2.59 -12.72
N ASP A 45 6.37 2.84 -13.31
CA ASP A 45 5.37 3.75 -12.74
C ASP A 45 4.64 3.07 -11.57
N VAL A 46 4.48 3.81 -10.46
CA VAL A 46 3.73 3.34 -9.29
C VAL A 46 2.25 3.64 -9.51
N ASP A 47 1.61 2.83 -10.35
CA ASP A 47 0.18 2.92 -10.63
C ASP A 47 -0.55 1.81 -9.85
N PRO A 48 -1.57 2.13 -9.02
CA PRO A 48 -2.33 1.12 -8.28
C PRO A 48 -3.07 0.15 -9.21
N PHE A 49 -3.31 0.53 -10.45
CA PHE A 49 -3.95 -0.31 -11.47
C PHE A 49 -2.95 -1.15 -12.28
N ASP A 50 -1.64 -0.86 -12.23
CA ASP A 50 -0.63 -1.63 -12.94
C ASP A 50 -0.20 -2.87 -12.14
N SER A 51 -0.44 -4.04 -12.72
CA SER A 51 0.03 -5.32 -12.15
C SER A 51 1.55 -5.51 -12.22
N GLY A 52 2.27 -4.68 -12.98
CA GLY A 52 3.73 -4.72 -13.13
C GLY A 52 4.48 -4.10 -11.95
N SER A 53 3.89 -3.11 -11.27
CA SER A 53 4.50 -2.47 -10.12
C SER A 53 4.60 -3.40 -8.90
N PRO A 54 5.73 -3.39 -8.15
CA PRO A 54 5.86 -4.21 -6.95
C PRO A 54 4.86 -3.82 -5.87
N MET A 55 4.14 -4.79 -5.29
CA MET A 55 3.14 -4.54 -4.25
C MET A 55 3.68 -3.75 -3.06
N PHE A 56 4.89 -4.06 -2.60
CA PHE A 56 5.48 -3.40 -1.43
C PHE A 56 5.73 -1.91 -1.66
N VAL A 57 6.03 -1.48 -2.91
CA VAL A 57 6.18 -0.07 -3.25
C VAL A 57 4.83 0.64 -3.22
N GLN A 58 3.79 -0.02 -3.72
CA GLN A 58 2.43 0.50 -3.68
C GLN A 58 1.93 0.65 -2.24
N ASP A 59 2.24 -0.30 -1.35
CA ASP A 59 1.90 -0.24 0.07
C ASP A 59 2.53 0.95 0.82
N TRP A 60 3.61 1.54 0.27
CA TRP A 60 4.24 2.74 0.84
C TRP A 60 3.64 4.05 0.32
N VAL A 61 3.02 4.01 -0.84
CA VAL A 61 2.49 5.20 -1.52
C VAL A 61 0.99 5.30 -1.35
N TYR A 62 0.31 4.15 -1.31
CA TYR A 62 -1.15 4.07 -1.28
C TYR A 62 -1.65 3.34 -0.04
N GLU A 63 -2.85 3.67 0.38
CA GLU A 63 -3.51 3.06 1.53
C GLU A 63 -4.94 2.64 1.19
N GLY A 64 -5.37 1.48 1.71
CA GLY A 64 -6.74 1.00 1.60
C GLY A 64 -7.64 1.46 2.73
N LEU A 65 -8.93 1.18 2.63
CA LEU A 65 -9.89 1.48 3.71
C LEU A 65 -9.57 0.70 4.99
N VAL A 66 -9.19 -0.56 4.84
CA VAL A 66 -8.83 -1.46 5.94
C VAL A 66 -7.52 -2.19 5.61
N GLY A 67 -6.86 -2.73 6.61
CA GLY A 67 -5.74 -3.65 6.47
C GLY A 67 -6.09 -5.03 7.02
N MET A 68 -5.14 -5.98 6.91
CA MET A 68 -5.25 -7.31 7.52
C MET A 68 -4.08 -7.56 8.46
N GLN A 69 -4.38 -7.98 9.68
CA GLN A 69 -3.38 -8.40 10.65
C GLN A 69 -3.85 -9.69 11.34
N ASN A 70 -3.03 -10.74 11.28
CA ASN A 70 -3.36 -12.05 11.87
C ASN A 70 -4.73 -12.61 11.41
N GLY A 71 -5.08 -12.41 10.12
CA GLY A 71 -6.34 -12.86 9.54
C GLY A 71 -7.58 -12.06 9.95
N LYS A 72 -7.40 -10.91 10.60
CA LYS A 72 -8.49 -10.01 10.98
C LYS A 72 -8.32 -8.66 10.32
N ALA A 73 -9.45 -8.06 9.91
CA ALA A 73 -9.45 -6.69 9.41
C ALA A 73 -9.07 -5.71 10.53
N VAL A 74 -8.19 -4.76 10.19
CA VAL A 74 -7.74 -3.69 11.10
C VAL A 74 -7.96 -2.33 10.44
N PRO A 75 -8.19 -1.27 11.24
CA PRO A 75 -8.34 0.09 10.74
C PRO A 75 -7.14 0.57 9.91
N LYS A 76 -7.43 1.32 8.84
CA LYS A 76 -6.48 2.11 8.06
C LYS A 76 -7.09 3.49 7.76
N LEU A 77 -7.52 3.75 6.50
CA LEU A 77 -8.24 4.99 6.17
C LEU A 77 -9.63 5.04 6.82
N ALA A 78 -10.27 3.90 7.03
CA ALA A 78 -11.42 3.79 7.91
C ALA A 78 -10.95 3.51 9.35
N GLU A 79 -11.36 4.34 10.31
CA GLU A 79 -11.09 4.14 11.74
C GLU A 79 -11.96 3.06 12.37
N SER A 80 -13.15 2.83 11.79
CA SER A 80 -14.09 1.79 12.21
C SER A 80 -15.09 1.48 11.11
N TRP A 81 -15.80 0.37 11.26
CA TRP A 81 -16.91 -0.01 10.38
C TRP A 81 -17.94 -0.83 11.10
N GLU A 82 -19.14 -0.81 10.57
CA GLU A 82 -20.28 -1.61 11.01
C GLU A 82 -20.78 -2.47 9.85
N ILE A 83 -21.28 -3.66 10.17
CA ILE A 83 -21.91 -4.55 9.21
C ILE A 83 -23.32 -4.81 9.71
N THR A 84 -24.34 -4.58 8.87
CA THR A 84 -25.73 -4.85 9.26
C THR A 84 -25.95 -6.35 9.45
N ASP A 85 -26.98 -6.71 10.22
CA ASP A 85 -27.28 -8.11 10.60
C ASP A 85 -27.53 -9.01 9.38
N ASP A 86 -28.01 -8.44 8.26
CA ASP A 86 -28.19 -9.14 6.99
C ASP A 86 -26.89 -9.35 6.21
N GLY A 87 -25.76 -8.77 6.68
CA GLY A 87 -24.46 -8.84 6.03
C GLY A 87 -24.36 -8.11 4.69
N LYS A 88 -25.33 -7.24 4.36
CA LYS A 88 -25.42 -6.57 3.06
C LYS A 88 -25.06 -5.10 3.07
N ASN A 89 -24.94 -4.47 4.23
CA ASN A 89 -24.53 -3.10 4.31
C ASN A 89 -23.26 -3.00 5.17
N TYR A 90 -22.26 -2.35 4.59
CA TYR A 90 -20.99 -2.04 5.26
C TYR A 90 -20.89 -0.52 5.39
N ILE A 91 -20.83 -0.02 6.62
CA ILE A 91 -20.78 1.40 6.95
C ILE A 91 -19.38 1.67 7.45
N PHE A 92 -18.57 2.41 6.69
CA PHE A 92 -17.21 2.78 7.06
C PHE A 92 -17.16 4.21 7.57
N HIS A 93 -16.52 4.42 8.71
CA HIS A 93 -16.22 5.73 9.28
C HIS A 93 -14.77 6.08 8.95
N LEU A 94 -14.57 7.13 8.17
CA LEU A 94 -13.25 7.55 7.71
C LEU A 94 -12.56 8.41 8.77
N ARG A 95 -11.26 8.26 8.88
CA ARG A 95 -10.40 9.15 9.66
C ARG A 95 -10.51 10.59 9.15
N LYS A 96 -10.49 11.56 10.07
CA LYS A 96 -10.62 12.99 9.75
C LYS A 96 -9.28 13.70 9.60
N ASP A 97 -8.20 13.06 10.01
CA ASP A 97 -6.83 13.57 10.03
C ASP A 97 -5.99 13.15 8.82
N VAL A 98 -6.62 12.59 7.79
CA VAL A 98 -5.93 12.09 6.59
C VAL A 98 -5.99 13.12 5.47
N PHE A 99 -4.81 13.39 4.90
CA PHE A 99 -4.64 14.25 3.74
C PHE A 99 -3.82 13.55 2.66
N PHE A 100 -4.15 13.81 1.42
CA PHE A 100 -3.33 13.41 0.28
C PHE A 100 -2.05 14.25 0.19
N SER A 101 -1.07 13.78 -0.58
CA SER A 101 0.20 14.50 -0.79
C SER A 101 0.04 15.92 -1.35
N ASN A 102 -1.08 16.20 -2.04
CA ASN A 102 -1.44 17.54 -2.53
C ASN A 102 -2.14 18.43 -1.49
N GLY A 103 -2.25 17.97 -0.24
CA GLY A 103 -2.87 18.68 0.88
C GLY A 103 -4.41 18.63 0.92
N LYS A 104 -5.07 17.95 -0.03
CA LYS A 104 -6.53 17.78 -0.01
C LYS A 104 -6.94 16.72 1.03
N PRO A 105 -8.03 16.94 1.79
CA PRO A 105 -8.48 15.99 2.80
C PRO A 105 -9.10 14.74 2.15
N LEU A 106 -8.98 13.59 2.81
CA LEU A 106 -9.75 12.40 2.48
C LEU A 106 -11.22 12.65 2.76
N THR A 107 -12.08 12.32 1.78
CA THR A 107 -13.53 12.40 1.93
C THR A 107 -14.22 11.12 1.45
N SER A 108 -15.43 10.89 1.94
CA SER A 108 -16.29 9.80 1.49
C SER A 108 -16.60 9.84 -0.01
N GLN A 109 -16.67 11.05 -0.58
CA GLN A 109 -16.90 11.23 -2.00
C GLN A 109 -15.73 10.70 -2.83
N ILE A 110 -14.48 10.96 -2.42
CA ILE A 110 -13.28 10.42 -3.09
C ILE A 110 -13.27 8.90 -3.02
N VAL A 111 -13.59 8.31 -1.87
CA VAL A 111 -13.71 6.85 -1.74
C VAL A 111 -14.76 6.29 -2.70
N LYS A 112 -15.93 6.93 -2.77
CA LYS A 112 -17.00 6.55 -3.70
C LYS A 112 -16.53 6.60 -5.15
N GLU A 113 -15.84 7.67 -5.55
CA GLU A 113 -15.32 7.84 -6.92
C GLU A 113 -14.34 6.72 -7.28
N ASN A 114 -13.36 6.45 -6.42
CA ASN A 114 -12.39 5.36 -6.61
C ASN A 114 -13.06 4.00 -6.79
N ILE A 115 -13.96 3.63 -5.89
CA ILE A 115 -14.64 2.33 -5.97
C ILE A 115 -15.59 2.27 -7.16
N SER A 116 -16.27 3.38 -7.51
CA SER A 116 -17.14 3.45 -8.68
C SER A 116 -16.36 3.27 -9.99
N GLU A 117 -15.15 3.82 -10.08
CA GLU A 117 -14.25 3.60 -11.21
C GLU A 117 -13.88 2.12 -11.35
N LEU A 118 -13.56 1.45 -10.26
CA LEU A 118 -13.28 0.01 -10.27
C LEU A 118 -14.50 -0.82 -10.67
N ILE A 119 -15.69 -0.45 -10.20
CA ILE A 119 -16.94 -1.10 -10.62
C ILE A 119 -17.14 -0.93 -12.13
N ALA A 120 -16.83 0.23 -12.69
CA ALA A 120 -16.93 0.46 -14.14
C ALA A 120 -15.90 -0.39 -14.92
N LYS A 121 -14.76 -0.71 -14.33
CA LYS A 121 -13.69 -1.55 -14.89
C LYS A 121 -13.74 -3.02 -14.39
N ARG A 122 -14.84 -3.46 -13.81
CA ARG A 122 -14.97 -4.77 -13.14
C ARG A 122 -14.57 -5.97 -13.99
N GLU A 123 -14.71 -5.88 -15.31
CA GLU A 123 -14.29 -6.94 -16.23
C GLU A 123 -12.77 -7.22 -16.16
N GLN A 124 -11.95 -6.17 -15.91
CA GLN A 124 -10.51 -6.31 -15.69
C GLN A 124 -10.18 -6.89 -14.33
N TYR A 125 -11.03 -6.63 -13.32
CA TYR A 125 -10.83 -7.00 -11.92
C TYR A 125 -11.79 -8.11 -11.48
N GLY A 126 -12.11 -9.03 -12.38
CA GLY A 126 -13.08 -10.12 -12.15
C GLY A 126 -12.74 -11.06 -10.97
N PHE A 127 -11.53 -10.96 -10.43
CA PHE A 127 -11.10 -11.67 -9.22
C PHE A 127 -11.61 -11.00 -7.92
N LEU A 128 -12.08 -9.74 -7.98
CA LEU A 128 -12.66 -9.04 -6.83
C LEU A 128 -14.18 -9.28 -6.83
N ASP A 129 -14.61 -10.18 -5.94
CA ASP A 129 -16.01 -10.59 -5.85
C ASP A 129 -16.91 -9.45 -5.37
N MET A 130 -16.40 -8.57 -4.49
CA MET A 130 -17.12 -7.41 -3.98
C MET A 130 -17.60 -6.47 -5.09
N LEU A 131 -16.83 -6.27 -6.17
CA LEU A 131 -17.20 -5.35 -7.25
C LEU A 131 -18.44 -5.80 -8.02
N LYS A 132 -18.75 -7.10 -7.99
CA LYS A 132 -19.95 -7.67 -8.61
C LYS A 132 -21.18 -7.53 -7.72
N LYS A 133 -20.97 -7.46 -6.41
CA LYS A 133 -22.02 -7.48 -5.40
C LYS A 133 -22.42 -6.10 -4.90
N ILE A 134 -21.56 -5.09 -5.07
CA ILE A 134 -21.89 -3.71 -4.71
C ILE A 134 -22.94 -3.17 -5.68
N SER A 135 -24.15 -2.90 -5.17
CA SER A 135 -25.23 -2.29 -5.92
C SER A 135 -25.29 -0.76 -5.80
N LYS A 136 -24.84 -0.23 -4.65
CA LYS A 136 -24.87 1.21 -4.37
C LYS A 136 -23.77 1.63 -3.41
N ILE A 137 -23.22 2.82 -3.64
CA ILE A 137 -22.32 3.49 -2.69
C ILE A 137 -22.95 4.81 -2.30
N GLU A 138 -23.15 5.01 -0.99
CA GLU A 138 -23.72 6.21 -0.41
C GLU A 138 -22.70 6.94 0.43
N THR A 139 -22.77 8.26 0.42
CA THR A 139 -21.89 9.17 1.18
C THR A 139 -22.76 10.16 1.93
N PRO A 140 -23.36 9.75 3.07
CA PRO A 140 -24.31 10.60 3.81
C PRO A 140 -23.65 11.86 4.37
N ASP A 141 -22.35 11.79 4.64
CA ASP A 141 -21.52 12.93 5.06
C ASP A 141 -20.08 12.78 4.55
N ALA A 142 -19.21 13.73 4.87
CA ALA A 142 -17.84 13.75 4.36
C ALA A 142 -16.95 12.59 4.87
N HIS A 143 -17.35 11.89 5.93
CA HIS A 143 -16.52 10.86 6.57
C HIS A 143 -17.24 9.52 6.74
N THR A 144 -18.42 9.35 6.15
CA THR A 144 -19.15 8.09 6.19
C THR A 144 -19.38 7.57 4.76
N VAL A 145 -18.98 6.33 4.52
CA VAL A 145 -19.22 5.62 3.24
C VAL A 145 -20.02 4.36 3.53
N ILE A 146 -21.11 4.15 2.78
CA ILE A 146 -21.94 2.97 2.92
C ILE A 146 -21.88 2.18 1.62
N PHE A 147 -21.43 0.93 1.69
CA PHE A 147 -21.54 -0.02 0.58
C PHE A 147 -22.78 -0.88 0.78
N ARG A 148 -23.72 -0.82 -0.17
CA ARG A 148 -24.88 -1.71 -0.21
C ARG A 148 -24.63 -2.80 -1.22
N LEU A 149 -24.86 -4.04 -0.80
CA LEU A 149 -24.67 -5.24 -1.59
C LEU A 149 -26.01 -5.90 -1.91
N ASP A 150 -26.11 -6.43 -3.11
CA ASP A 150 -27.27 -7.28 -3.50
C ASP A 150 -27.18 -8.64 -2.81
N GLU A 151 -25.96 -9.15 -2.61
CA GLU A 151 -25.68 -10.42 -1.97
C GLU A 151 -24.60 -10.26 -0.88
N VAL A 152 -24.61 -11.14 0.12
CA VAL A 152 -23.57 -11.20 1.16
C VAL A 152 -22.21 -11.46 0.53
N CYS A 153 -21.22 -10.66 0.91
CA CYS A 153 -19.83 -10.78 0.51
C CYS A 153 -18.92 -10.95 1.72
N SER A 154 -18.69 -12.19 2.14
CA SER A 154 -17.83 -12.47 3.30
C SER A 154 -16.35 -12.11 3.08
N SER A 155 -15.92 -11.99 1.82
CA SER A 155 -14.57 -11.58 1.43
C SER A 155 -14.35 -10.07 1.39
N LEU A 156 -15.41 -9.24 1.53
CA LEU A 156 -15.35 -7.79 1.27
C LEU A 156 -14.23 -7.10 2.06
N LEU A 157 -14.12 -7.31 3.36
CA LEU A 157 -13.07 -6.69 4.17
C LEU A 157 -11.68 -7.18 3.78
N ASN A 158 -11.56 -8.47 3.42
CA ASN A 158 -10.30 -9.03 2.94
C ASN A 158 -9.91 -8.42 1.60
N GLU A 159 -10.85 -8.29 0.67
CA GLU A 159 -10.60 -7.66 -0.64
C GLU A 159 -10.21 -6.18 -0.49
N LEU A 160 -10.92 -5.41 0.38
CA LEU A 160 -10.61 -4.01 0.66
C LEU A 160 -9.24 -3.81 1.35
N SER A 161 -8.64 -4.85 1.89
CA SER A 161 -7.31 -4.79 2.47
C SER A 161 -6.18 -4.92 1.45
N PHE A 162 -6.47 -5.35 0.23
CA PHE A 162 -5.48 -5.40 -0.83
C PHE A 162 -5.13 -3.99 -1.30
N THR A 163 -3.85 -3.75 -1.42
CA THR A 163 -3.34 -2.45 -1.83
C THR A 163 -3.67 -2.13 -3.28
N ARG A 164 -3.95 -3.13 -4.10
CA ARG A 164 -4.39 -2.91 -5.48
C ARG A 164 -5.54 -3.85 -5.83
N PRO A 165 -6.42 -3.35 -6.65
CA PRO A 165 -6.64 -1.99 -7.14
C PRO A 165 -7.46 -1.12 -6.18
N LEU A 166 -7.71 -1.58 -4.95
CA LEU A 166 -8.66 -1.00 -3.99
C LEU A 166 -8.05 0.07 -3.07
N THR A 167 -6.89 0.60 -3.44
CA THR A 167 -6.30 1.76 -2.75
C THR A 167 -7.07 3.02 -3.08
N ILE A 168 -7.13 3.93 -2.10
CA ILE A 168 -7.75 5.22 -2.30
C ILE A 168 -6.69 6.22 -2.76
N HIS A 169 -6.92 6.84 -3.90
CA HIS A 169 -6.05 7.84 -4.49
C HIS A 169 -6.84 9.07 -4.92
N PHE A 170 -6.17 10.19 -5.04
CA PHE A 170 -6.75 11.40 -5.57
C PHE A 170 -6.48 11.46 -7.08
N SER A 171 -7.53 11.39 -7.91
CA SER A 171 -7.41 11.63 -9.33
C SER A 171 -7.68 13.11 -9.63
N GLU A 172 -6.77 13.76 -10.36
CA GLU A 172 -7.06 15.06 -10.94
C GLU A 172 -7.92 14.82 -12.18
N SER A 173 -9.22 15.16 -12.06
CA SER A 173 -10.17 15.16 -13.18
C SER A 173 -10.07 16.45 -13.99
#